data_560e095d11e11028e91ed9ec63888ded
#
_entry.id   560e095d11e11028e91ed9ec63888ded
#
_cell.length_a   1.000
_cell.length_b   1.000
_cell.length_c   1.000
_cell.angle_alpha   90.00
_cell.angle_beta   90.00
_cell.angle_gamma   90.00
#
_symmetry.space_group_name_H-M   'P 1'
#
loop_
_entity.id
_entity.type
_entity.pdbx_description
1 polymer ?
#
loop_
_entity_poly.entity_id
_entity_poly.type
_entity_poly.pdbx_seq_one_letter_code
_entity_poly.pdbx_strand_id
1 'polypeptide(L)'
;SLAARYNKPGFNLFDYHIYAICSDGDIMEGVASEAASLAGYLQLGQLIYLYDNNHITIEGETSLAFNEDVAERFKSYGWHVQAVADGNDIEAITTAIENAKKEKQRPSLISVRTQIGYGSPNKVNTAAAHGAPLGKEELRLVKENFGFDPDKSFIVADDVLRFYREKGKAGIQKEKDWYALYREYKQNYPAEAAEYELLSSGKLPKEWNNNLPVFKPGEKGMATRKASGKMLNAIADKLPLLIGGSADLAPSTDTNLSAFPSFSSENHSGRNFHFGIREHAMGAILNGMALTKGIIPYGATFLI
;
A
#
# COMPACT_ATOMS: atom_id res chain seq x y z
N SER A 1 -10.90 -2.85 4.14
CA SER A 1 -12.25 -2.25 4.00
C SER A 1 -13.02 -2.83 2.83
N LEU A 2 -12.52 -2.80 1.56
CA LEU A 2 -13.27 -3.32 0.40
C LEU A 2 -13.60 -4.80 0.54
N ALA A 3 -12.61 -5.64 0.88
CA ALA A 3 -12.84 -7.07 1.12
C ALA A 3 -13.88 -7.31 2.21
N ALA A 4 -13.76 -6.64 3.35
CA ALA A 4 -14.69 -6.79 4.47
C ALA A 4 -16.13 -6.35 4.13
N ARG A 5 -16.31 -5.45 3.15
CA ARG A 5 -17.63 -4.99 2.73
C ARG A 5 -18.24 -5.85 1.63
N TYR A 6 -17.46 -6.20 0.61
CA TYR A 6 -17.98 -6.79 -0.62
C TYR A 6 -17.74 -8.29 -0.76
N ASN A 7 -16.74 -8.88 -0.06
CA ASN A 7 -16.62 -10.33 -0.08
C ASN A 7 -17.80 -10.97 0.66
N LYS A 8 -18.35 -12.03 0.08
CA LYS A 8 -19.48 -12.79 0.59
C LYS A 8 -19.16 -14.29 0.51
N PRO A 9 -19.84 -15.14 1.23
CA PRO A 9 -19.66 -16.59 1.11
C PRO A 9 -19.72 -17.06 -0.36
N GLY A 10 -18.65 -17.69 -0.83
CA GLY A 10 -18.49 -18.12 -2.22
C GLY A 10 -18.03 -17.03 -3.20
N PHE A 11 -17.88 -15.77 -2.76
CA PHE A 11 -17.51 -14.65 -3.62
C PHE A 11 -16.39 -13.81 -3.02
N ASN A 12 -15.15 -14.17 -3.28
CA ASN A 12 -13.97 -13.43 -2.87
C ASN A 12 -13.56 -12.44 -3.98
N LEU A 13 -14.28 -11.32 -4.08
CA LEU A 13 -13.99 -10.30 -5.10
C LEU A 13 -12.67 -9.58 -4.87
N PHE A 14 -12.29 -9.43 -3.61
CA PHE A 14 -11.08 -8.73 -3.15
C PHE A 14 -10.20 -9.71 -2.37
N ASP A 15 -9.46 -10.53 -3.10
CA ASP A 15 -8.51 -11.50 -2.55
C ASP A 15 -7.16 -11.35 -3.26
N TYR A 16 -6.47 -10.26 -2.97
CA TYR A 16 -5.17 -9.95 -3.55
C TYR A 16 -4.18 -9.51 -2.47
N HIS A 17 -2.90 -9.70 -2.74
CA HIS A 17 -1.81 -9.17 -1.94
C HIS A 17 -1.32 -7.85 -2.52
N ILE A 18 -0.81 -6.99 -1.65
CA ILE A 18 -0.20 -5.70 -2.00
C ILE A 18 1.30 -5.86 -1.82
N TYR A 19 2.04 -5.70 -2.91
CA TYR A 19 3.49 -5.77 -2.90
C TYR A 19 4.08 -4.38 -3.01
N ALA A 20 5.12 -4.13 -2.22
CA ALA A 20 5.94 -2.93 -2.34
C ALA A 20 7.42 -3.33 -2.33
N ILE A 21 8.23 -2.59 -3.08
CA ILE A 21 9.69 -2.65 -3.00
C ILE A 21 10.11 -1.38 -2.27
N CYS A 22 10.94 -1.50 -1.27
CA CYS A 22 11.53 -0.40 -0.52
C CYS A 22 13.04 -0.61 -0.36
N SER A 23 13.77 0.47 -0.16
CA SER A 23 15.22 0.48 -0.01
C SER A 23 15.65 1.03 1.35
N ASP A 24 16.95 1.12 1.58
CA ASP A 24 17.52 1.70 2.80
C ASP A 24 17.01 3.11 3.06
N GLY A 25 16.94 3.96 2.02
CA GLY A 25 16.44 5.33 2.12
C GLY A 25 14.97 5.38 2.55
N ASP A 26 14.11 4.55 1.94
CA ASP A 26 12.69 4.47 2.33
C ASP A 26 12.53 4.05 3.80
N ILE A 27 13.36 3.11 4.26
CA ILE A 27 13.32 2.59 5.62
C ILE A 27 13.83 3.61 6.66
N MET A 28 14.74 4.51 6.27
CA MET A 28 15.23 5.60 7.13
C MET A 28 14.17 6.68 7.38
N GLU A 29 13.22 6.87 6.48
CA GLU A 29 12.20 7.90 6.61
C GLU A 29 11.29 7.65 7.82
N GLY A 30 11.06 8.69 8.63
CA GLY A 30 10.20 8.60 9.81
C GLY A 30 8.77 8.16 9.47
N VAL A 31 8.25 8.59 8.32
CA VAL A 31 6.91 8.19 7.83
C VAL A 31 6.80 6.69 7.60
N ALA A 32 7.88 6.03 7.18
CA ALA A 32 7.92 4.58 7.01
C ALA A 32 7.76 3.85 8.35
N SER A 33 8.41 4.34 9.41
CA SER A 33 8.28 3.80 10.77
C SER A 33 6.87 3.96 11.32
N GLU A 34 6.25 5.13 11.14
CA GLU A 34 4.87 5.39 11.54
C GLU A 34 3.90 4.44 10.81
N ALA A 35 4.03 4.30 9.49
CA ALA A 35 3.18 3.46 8.67
C ALA A 35 3.36 1.96 9.00
N ALA A 36 4.61 1.49 9.15
CA ALA A 36 4.92 0.11 9.48
C ALA A 36 4.39 -0.29 10.87
N SER A 37 4.53 0.58 11.86
CA SER A 37 3.98 0.38 13.20
C SER A 37 2.45 0.26 13.15
N LEU A 38 1.77 1.11 12.40
CA LEU A 38 0.31 1.04 12.25
C LEU A 38 -0.13 -0.21 11.49
N ALA A 39 0.59 -0.59 10.42
CA ALA A 39 0.27 -1.78 9.63
C ALA A 39 0.38 -3.07 10.46
N GLY A 40 1.40 -3.17 11.30
CA GLY A 40 1.56 -4.30 12.24
C GLY A 40 0.44 -4.35 13.28
N TYR A 41 0.12 -3.21 13.90
CA TYR A 41 -0.99 -3.10 14.85
C TYR A 41 -2.35 -3.52 14.23
N LEU A 42 -2.61 -3.11 13.00
CA LEU A 42 -3.83 -3.45 12.27
C LEU A 42 -3.82 -4.85 11.65
N GLN A 43 -2.73 -5.59 11.80
CA GLN A 43 -2.58 -6.96 11.28
C GLN A 43 -2.90 -7.07 9.77
N LEU A 44 -2.28 -6.22 8.96
CA LEU A 44 -2.53 -6.16 7.51
C LEU A 44 -1.81 -7.29 6.76
N GLY A 45 -2.24 -8.53 6.94
CA GLY A 45 -1.58 -9.75 6.42
C GLY A 45 -1.52 -9.87 4.90
N GLN A 46 -2.19 -9.00 4.13
CA GLN A 46 -2.08 -8.95 2.67
C GLN A 46 -0.95 -8.03 2.18
N LEU A 47 -0.24 -7.36 3.09
CA LEU A 47 0.85 -6.44 2.76
C LEU A 47 2.19 -7.18 2.80
N ILE A 48 2.91 -7.17 1.69
CA ILE A 48 4.20 -7.85 1.53
C ILE A 48 5.20 -6.85 0.98
N TYR A 49 6.22 -6.53 1.79
CA TYR A 49 7.32 -5.65 1.41
C TYR A 49 8.57 -6.46 1.08
N LEU A 50 9.20 -6.14 -0.05
CA LEU A 50 10.52 -6.62 -0.39
C LEU A 50 11.50 -5.47 -0.15
N TYR A 51 12.38 -5.65 0.81
CA TYR A 51 13.39 -4.66 1.16
C TYR A 51 14.67 -4.96 0.38
N ASP A 52 14.99 -4.06 -0.55
CA ASP A 52 16.27 -4.03 -1.29
C ASP A 52 17.37 -3.58 -0.35
N ASN A 53 17.97 -4.55 0.34
CA ASN A 53 19.01 -4.34 1.34
C ASN A 53 20.39 -4.37 0.65
N ASN A 54 20.74 -3.30 -0.05
CA ASN A 54 21.99 -3.20 -0.80
C ASN A 54 23.13 -2.50 -0.03
N HIS A 55 22.82 -1.84 1.08
CA HIS A 55 23.75 -1.10 1.95
C HIS A 55 24.40 0.12 1.29
N ILE A 56 23.82 0.69 0.23
CA ILE A 56 24.40 1.85 -0.48
C ILE A 56 23.36 2.94 -0.62
N THR A 57 23.77 4.17 -0.35
CA THR A 57 23.04 5.41 -0.59
C THR A 57 23.80 6.32 -1.56
N ILE A 58 23.28 7.51 -1.85
CA ILE A 58 23.95 8.51 -2.68
C ILE A 58 25.29 8.94 -2.08
N GLU A 59 25.38 9.08 -0.76
CA GLU A 59 26.61 9.49 -0.07
C GLU A 59 27.66 8.39 0.02
N GLY A 60 27.25 7.12 0.03
CA GLY A 60 28.15 5.99 0.23
C GLY A 60 27.45 4.80 0.89
N GLU A 61 28.20 4.11 1.73
CA GLU A 61 27.65 3.01 2.51
C GLU A 61 26.63 3.51 3.54
N THR A 62 25.57 2.72 3.77
CA THR A 62 24.56 3.04 4.80
C THR A 62 25.17 3.22 6.18
N SER A 63 26.27 2.53 6.49
CA SER A 63 26.99 2.62 7.76
C SER A 63 27.44 4.03 8.14
N LEU A 64 27.48 4.97 7.21
CA LEU A 64 27.75 6.39 7.48
C LEU A 64 26.68 7.04 8.36
N ALA A 65 25.43 6.62 8.25
CA ALA A 65 24.30 7.26 8.94
C ALA A 65 23.22 6.28 9.43
N PHE A 66 23.36 4.97 9.15
CA PHE A 66 22.34 3.98 9.42
C PHE A 66 22.96 2.63 9.77
N ASN A 67 22.75 2.18 11.01
CA ASN A 67 23.25 0.91 11.53
C ASN A 67 22.18 0.11 12.30
N GLU A 68 20.91 0.43 12.06
CA GLU A 68 19.80 -0.25 12.73
C GLU A 68 19.65 -1.69 12.23
N ASP A 69 19.25 -2.59 13.14
CA ASP A 69 18.71 -3.88 12.74
C ASP A 69 17.26 -3.73 12.28
N VAL A 70 17.09 -3.55 10.96
CA VAL A 70 15.77 -3.38 10.33
C VAL A 70 14.88 -4.58 10.58
N ALA A 71 15.43 -5.79 10.59
CA ALA A 71 14.67 -7.01 10.82
C ALA A 71 14.07 -7.02 12.23
N GLU A 72 14.86 -6.71 13.25
CA GLU A 72 14.38 -6.65 14.63
C GLU A 72 13.41 -5.48 14.85
N ARG A 73 13.64 -4.33 14.20
CA ARG A 73 12.72 -3.19 14.25
C ARG A 73 11.33 -3.59 13.71
N PHE A 74 11.25 -4.24 12.54
CA PHE A 74 9.99 -4.67 11.97
C PHE A 74 9.33 -5.82 12.76
N LYS A 75 10.10 -6.73 13.34
CA LYS A 75 9.57 -7.71 14.30
C LYS A 75 8.92 -7.04 15.51
N SER A 76 9.52 -5.97 16.03
CA SER A 76 8.95 -5.21 17.15
C SER A 76 7.65 -4.49 16.79
N TYR A 77 7.43 -4.15 15.51
CA TYR A 77 6.15 -3.66 15.00
C TYR A 77 5.10 -4.76 14.78
N GLY A 78 5.44 -6.03 15.01
CA GLY A 78 4.52 -7.16 14.81
C GLY A 78 4.49 -7.70 13.39
N TRP A 79 5.51 -7.42 12.56
CA TRP A 79 5.61 -7.97 11.22
C TRP A 79 6.19 -9.39 11.22
N HIS A 80 5.78 -10.17 10.23
CA HIS A 80 6.45 -11.40 9.83
C HIS A 80 7.68 -11.04 9.00
N VAL A 81 8.88 -11.41 9.47
CA VAL A 81 10.13 -11.01 8.83
C VAL A 81 10.89 -12.23 8.34
N GLN A 82 11.36 -12.17 7.10
CA GLN A 82 12.19 -13.18 6.45
C GLN A 82 13.42 -12.51 5.84
N ALA A 83 14.49 -13.28 5.63
CA ALA A 83 15.71 -12.82 4.98
C ALA A 83 16.08 -13.75 3.82
N VAL A 84 16.51 -13.15 2.72
CA VAL A 84 17.10 -13.82 1.56
C VAL A 84 18.54 -13.33 1.41
N ALA A 85 19.49 -14.23 1.48
CA ALA A 85 20.92 -13.90 1.54
C ALA A 85 21.53 -13.46 0.20
N ASP A 86 20.89 -13.84 -0.92
CA ASP A 86 21.33 -13.49 -2.28
C ASP A 86 20.12 -13.07 -3.13
N GLY A 87 20.10 -11.82 -3.55
CA GLY A 87 19.06 -11.26 -4.43
C GLY A 87 19.03 -11.86 -5.85
N ASN A 88 20.01 -12.69 -6.23
CA ASN A 88 20.00 -13.43 -7.48
C ASN A 88 19.44 -14.86 -7.32
N ASP A 89 19.19 -15.32 -6.10
CA ASP A 89 18.52 -16.60 -5.82
C ASP A 89 16.99 -16.44 -5.97
N ILE A 90 16.52 -16.65 -7.19
CA ILE A 90 15.10 -16.54 -7.53
C ILE A 90 14.24 -17.58 -6.79
N GLU A 91 14.79 -18.76 -6.49
CA GLU A 91 14.06 -19.81 -5.76
C GLU A 91 13.87 -19.42 -4.28
N ALA A 92 14.89 -18.86 -3.64
CA ALA A 92 14.81 -18.35 -2.28
C ALA A 92 13.82 -17.18 -2.18
N ILE A 93 13.86 -16.22 -3.12
CA ILE A 93 12.90 -15.11 -3.20
C ILE A 93 11.48 -15.64 -3.37
N THR A 94 11.27 -16.56 -4.30
CA THR A 94 9.96 -17.19 -4.56
C THR A 94 9.42 -17.86 -3.31
N THR A 95 10.26 -18.64 -2.63
CA THR A 95 9.90 -19.33 -1.38
C THR A 95 9.49 -18.33 -0.29
N ALA A 96 10.25 -17.25 -0.12
CA ALA A 96 9.93 -16.21 0.86
C ALA A 96 8.60 -15.52 0.55
N ILE A 97 8.32 -15.23 -0.72
CA ILE A 97 7.03 -14.65 -1.15
C ILE A 97 5.88 -15.63 -0.87
N GLU A 98 6.04 -16.91 -1.21
CA GLU A 98 4.97 -17.90 -0.95
C GLU A 98 4.74 -18.13 0.55
N ASN A 99 5.76 -18.01 1.39
CA ASN A 99 5.60 -18.02 2.84
C ASN A 99 4.87 -16.76 3.34
N ALA A 100 5.22 -15.58 2.82
CA ALA A 100 4.53 -14.33 3.14
C ALA A 100 3.04 -14.38 2.75
N LYS A 101 2.70 -14.98 1.62
CA LYS A 101 1.30 -15.18 1.19
C LYS A 101 0.49 -16.10 2.11
N LYS A 102 1.14 -17.00 2.82
CA LYS A 102 0.50 -17.88 3.81
C LYS A 102 0.25 -17.18 5.15
N GLU A 103 1.02 -16.17 5.48
CA GLU A 103 0.82 -15.36 6.68
C GLU A 103 -0.40 -14.44 6.49
N LYS A 104 -1.43 -14.62 7.31
CA LYS A 104 -2.71 -13.90 7.16
C LYS A 104 -2.95 -12.84 8.22
N GLN A 105 -2.19 -12.87 9.30
CA GLN A 105 -2.42 -12.01 10.46
C GLN A 105 -1.36 -10.91 10.61
N ARG A 106 -0.26 -10.99 9.89
CA ARG A 106 0.83 -10.03 10.01
C ARG A 106 1.27 -9.55 8.62
N PRO A 107 1.54 -8.26 8.43
CA PRO A 107 2.26 -7.82 7.25
C PRO A 107 3.64 -8.48 7.19
N SER A 108 4.19 -8.68 5.99
CA SER A 108 5.46 -9.37 5.80
C SER A 108 6.53 -8.44 5.25
N LEU A 109 7.73 -8.49 5.83
CA LEU A 109 8.95 -7.91 5.29
C LEU A 109 9.89 -9.02 4.87
N ILE A 110 10.32 -8.99 3.61
CA ILE A 110 11.35 -9.89 3.07
C ILE A 110 12.60 -9.04 2.81
N SER A 111 13.59 -9.12 3.69
CA SER A 111 14.88 -8.47 3.48
C SER A 111 15.69 -9.25 2.47
N VAL A 112 15.95 -8.67 1.32
CA VAL A 112 16.70 -9.30 0.22
C VAL A 112 18.06 -8.64 0.11
N ARG A 113 19.15 -9.37 0.35
CA ARG A 113 20.49 -8.86 0.17
C ARG A 113 20.81 -8.74 -1.31
N THR A 114 20.91 -7.55 -1.80
CA THR A 114 21.21 -7.25 -3.19
C THR A 114 22.56 -6.53 -3.34
N GLN A 115 22.97 -6.33 -4.58
CA GLN A 115 24.16 -5.58 -4.93
C GLN A 115 23.79 -4.50 -5.95
N ILE A 116 23.85 -3.23 -5.56
CA ILE A 116 23.62 -2.14 -6.49
C ILE A 116 24.64 -2.20 -7.63
N GLY A 117 24.20 -1.98 -8.87
CA GLY A 117 25.09 -2.06 -10.05
C GLY A 117 25.59 -3.50 -10.32
N TYR A 118 24.83 -4.52 -9.93
CA TYR A 118 25.18 -5.92 -10.19
C TYR A 118 25.56 -6.15 -11.65
N GLY A 119 26.68 -6.87 -11.86
CA GLY A 119 27.27 -7.11 -13.19
C GLY A 119 28.21 -6.01 -13.68
N SER A 120 28.32 -4.86 -12.99
CA SER A 120 29.26 -3.80 -13.30
C SER A 120 30.63 -4.13 -12.68
N PRO A 121 31.72 -4.31 -13.48
CA PRO A 121 33.01 -4.65 -12.94
C PRO A 121 33.64 -3.58 -12.02
N ASN A 122 33.38 -2.30 -12.30
CA ASN A 122 34.04 -1.20 -11.61
C ASN A 122 33.10 -0.39 -10.69
N LYS A 123 31.77 -0.57 -10.80
CA LYS A 123 30.78 0.25 -10.06
C LYS A 123 29.82 -0.54 -9.17
N VAL A 124 29.95 -1.88 -9.15
CA VAL A 124 29.13 -2.70 -8.24
C VAL A 124 29.39 -2.33 -6.78
N ASN A 125 28.32 -2.25 -5.97
CA ASN A 125 28.36 -1.88 -4.55
C ASN A 125 29.02 -0.50 -4.27
N THR A 126 28.84 0.44 -5.19
CA THR A 126 29.34 1.82 -5.00
C THR A 126 28.24 2.85 -5.18
N ALA A 127 28.36 3.99 -4.51
CA ALA A 127 27.48 5.15 -4.69
C ALA A 127 27.45 5.63 -6.15
N ALA A 128 28.49 5.39 -6.95
CA ALA A 128 28.54 5.74 -8.37
C ALA A 128 27.50 4.99 -9.23
N ALA A 129 26.91 3.90 -8.73
CA ALA A 129 25.80 3.19 -9.36
C ALA A 129 24.43 3.66 -8.85
N HIS A 130 24.39 4.52 -7.81
CA HIS A 130 23.14 4.99 -7.21
C HIS A 130 22.66 6.26 -7.94
N GLY A 131 21.62 6.13 -8.75
CA GLY A 131 20.97 7.28 -9.41
C GLY A 131 21.76 7.95 -10.54
N ALA A 132 22.92 7.43 -10.92
CA ALA A 132 23.72 7.93 -12.02
C ALA A 132 23.89 6.89 -13.13
N PRO A 133 23.93 7.29 -14.41
CA PRO A 133 24.24 6.37 -15.50
C PRO A 133 25.61 5.74 -15.31
N LEU A 134 25.74 4.45 -15.62
CA LEU A 134 27.02 3.75 -15.55
C LEU A 134 28.08 4.37 -16.51
N GLY A 135 27.63 4.99 -17.61
CA GLY A 135 28.48 5.49 -18.69
C GLY A 135 28.71 4.44 -19.78
N LYS A 136 29.11 4.87 -20.96
CA LYS A 136 29.19 4.02 -22.16
C LYS A 136 30.17 2.85 -21.99
N GLU A 137 31.34 3.11 -21.45
CA GLU A 137 32.38 2.10 -21.28
C GLU A 137 31.98 1.06 -20.25
N GLU A 138 31.48 1.50 -19.11
CA GLU A 138 31.03 0.56 -18.07
C GLU A 138 29.82 -0.25 -18.52
N LEU A 139 28.87 0.37 -19.25
CA LEU A 139 27.72 -0.34 -19.81
C LEU A 139 28.14 -1.41 -20.81
N ARG A 140 29.21 -1.16 -21.60
CA ARG A 140 29.80 -2.13 -22.51
C ARG A 140 30.31 -3.36 -21.74
N LEU A 141 31.06 -3.14 -20.67
CA LEU A 141 31.59 -4.21 -19.81
C LEU A 141 30.46 -5.01 -19.15
N VAL A 142 29.40 -4.34 -18.69
CA VAL A 142 28.20 -5.04 -18.13
C VAL A 142 27.55 -5.95 -19.16
N LYS A 143 27.38 -5.47 -20.40
CA LYS A 143 26.82 -6.30 -21.49
C LYS A 143 27.69 -7.52 -21.78
N GLU A 144 29.00 -7.31 -21.88
CA GLU A 144 29.98 -8.40 -22.09
C GLU A 144 29.90 -9.42 -20.94
N ASN A 145 29.83 -8.94 -19.68
CA ASN A 145 29.73 -9.79 -18.50
C ASN A 145 28.44 -10.65 -18.49
N PHE A 146 27.33 -10.11 -19.00
CA PHE A 146 26.06 -10.83 -19.14
C PHE A 146 25.93 -11.59 -20.47
N GLY A 147 26.93 -11.60 -21.32
CA GLY A 147 26.91 -12.28 -22.63
C GLY A 147 26.03 -11.60 -23.68
N PHE A 148 25.73 -10.32 -23.52
CA PHE A 148 25.03 -9.52 -24.52
C PHE A 148 26.01 -8.89 -25.51
N ASP A 149 25.53 -8.65 -26.75
CA ASP A 149 26.27 -7.88 -27.75
C ASP A 149 26.44 -6.42 -27.27
N PRO A 150 27.68 -5.95 -27.01
CA PRO A 150 27.93 -4.64 -26.43
C PRO A 150 27.50 -3.47 -27.34
N ASP A 151 27.46 -3.70 -28.66
CA ASP A 151 27.16 -2.66 -29.64
C ASP A 151 25.64 -2.52 -29.93
N LYS A 152 24.83 -3.45 -29.48
CA LYS A 152 23.37 -3.40 -29.62
C LYS A 152 22.69 -2.74 -28.41
N SER A 153 21.62 -2.00 -28.67
CA SER A 153 20.77 -1.39 -27.64
C SER A 153 19.37 -1.98 -27.65
N PHE A 154 18.71 -1.95 -26.50
CA PHE A 154 17.33 -2.43 -26.32
C PHE A 154 17.12 -3.89 -26.77
N ILE A 155 18.09 -4.74 -26.47
CA ILE A 155 18.02 -6.18 -26.79
C ILE A 155 17.06 -6.86 -25.81
N VAL A 156 16.09 -7.58 -26.35
CA VAL A 156 15.25 -8.50 -25.60
C VAL A 156 15.32 -9.86 -26.30
N ALA A 157 15.78 -10.88 -25.60
CA ALA A 157 15.85 -12.24 -26.15
C ALA A 157 14.44 -12.77 -26.46
N ASP A 158 14.29 -13.53 -27.54
CA ASP A 158 12.99 -14.00 -28.00
C ASP A 158 12.28 -14.93 -27.00
N ASP A 159 13.01 -15.71 -26.24
CA ASP A 159 12.48 -16.58 -25.18
C ASP A 159 11.95 -15.76 -23.99
N VAL A 160 12.65 -14.70 -23.59
CA VAL A 160 12.22 -13.75 -22.57
C VAL A 160 10.92 -13.04 -23.02
N LEU A 161 10.90 -12.54 -24.27
CA LEU A 161 9.73 -11.89 -24.82
C LEU A 161 8.52 -12.83 -24.87
N ARG A 162 8.73 -14.08 -25.27
CA ARG A 162 7.69 -15.13 -25.29
C ARG A 162 7.17 -15.41 -23.88
N PHE A 163 8.08 -15.56 -22.89
CA PHE A 163 7.72 -15.79 -21.49
C PHE A 163 6.78 -14.69 -20.96
N TYR A 164 7.15 -13.41 -21.13
CA TYR A 164 6.33 -12.31 -20.66
C TYR A 164 4.99 -12.19 -21.40
N ARG A 165 4.96 -12.48 -22.70
CA ARG A 165 3.70 -12.54 -23.47
C ARG A 165 2.75 -13.62 -22.98
N GLU A 166 3.28 -14.78 -22.59
CA GLU A 166 2.48 -15.87 -22.00
C GLU A 166 1.94 -15.49 -20.61
N LYS A 167 2.75 -14.81 -19.78
CA LYS A 167 2.27 -14.25 -18.51
C LYS A 167 1.15 -13.22 -18.72
N GLY A 168 1.28 -12.37 -19.73
CA GLY A 168 0.21 -11.43 -20.11
C GLY A 168 -1.10 -12.16 -20.51
N LYS A 169 -1.02 -13.24 -21.31
CA LYS A 169 -2.20 -14.06 -21.65
C LYS A 169 -2.86 -14.68 -20.42
N ALA A 170 -2.06 -15.18 -19.46
CA ALA A 170 -2.57 -15.69 -18.20
C ALA A 170 -3.28 -14.61 -17.37
N GLY A 171 -2.77 -13.36 -17.41
CA GLY A 171 -3.42 -12.20 -16.80
C GLY A 171 -4.81 -11.92 -17.39
N ILE A 172 -4.93 -11.94 -18.71
CA ILE A 172 -6.22 -11.78 -19.41
C ILE A 172 -7.23 -12.87 -18.99
N GLN A 173 -6.77 -14.11 -18.80
CA GLN A 173 -7.66 -15.18 -18.32
C GLN A 173 -8.15 -14.91 -16.91
N LYS A 174 -7.27 -14.49 -15.99
CA LYS A 174 -7.66 -14.13 -14.61
C LYS A 174 -8.68 -12.99 -14.58
N GLU A 175 -8.53 -11.99 -15.45
CA GLU A 175 -9.51 -10.90 -15.59
C GLU A 175 -10.87 -11.44 -16.03
N LYS A 176 -10.91 -12.32 -17.04
CA LYS A 176 -12.17 -12.96 -17.51
C LYS A 176 -12.84 -13.77 -16.40
N ASP A 177 -12.06 -14.52 -15.62
CA ASP A 177 -12.57 -15.32 -14.51
C ASP A 177 -13.15 -14.43 -13.42
N TRP A 178 -12.48 -13.31 -13.10
CA TRP A 178 -13.00 -12.33 -12.14
C TRP A 178 -14.31 -11.70 -12.62
N TYR A 179 -14.41 -11.32 -13.91
CA TYR A 179 -15.67 -10.80 -14.44
C TYR A 179 -16.78 -11.85 -14.49
N ALA A 180 -16.46 -13.13 -14.66
CA ALA A 180 -17.45 -14.20 -14.54
C ALA A 180 -17.97 -14.30 -13.10
N LEU A 181 -17.08 -14.35 -12.10
CA LEU A 181 -17.42 -14.32 -10.69
C LEU A 181 -18.25 -13.06 -10.33
N TYR A 182 -17.87 -11.89 -10.84
CA TYR A 182 -18.58 -10.65 -10.56
C TYR A 182 -19.99 -10.64 -11.17
N ARG A 183 -20.22 -11.23 -12.36
CA ARG A 183 -21.57 -11.37 -12.93
C ARG A 183 -22.47 -12.23 -12.05
N GLU A 184 -21.97 -13.31 -11.51
CA GLU A 184 -22.71 -14.16 -10.55
C GLU A 184 -22.95 -13.42 -9.23
N TYR A 185 -21.96 -12.72 -8.72
CA TYR A 185 -22.10 -11.87 -7.55
C TYR A 185 -23.21 -10.84 -7.73
N LYS A 186 -23.29 -10.17 -8.87
CA LYS A 186 -24.31 -9.17 -9.18
C LYS A 186 -25.73 -9.73 -9.17
N GLN A 187 -25.91 -11.01 -9.53
CA GLN A 187 -27.20 -11.69 -9.45
C GLN A 187 -27.60 -12.02 -8.00
N ASN A 188 -26.62 -12.42 -7.17
CA ASN A 188 -26.85 -12.84 -5.78
C ASN A 188 -26.89 -11.66 -4.79
N TYR A 189 -26.15 -10.58 -5.07
CA TYR A 189 -25.95 -9.41 -4.22
C TYR A 189 -26.11 -8.10 -5.04
N PRO A 190 -27.31 -7.86 -5.61
CA PRO A 190 -27.52 -6.75 -6.55
C PRO A 190 -27.33 -5.36 -5.92
N ALA A 191 -27.65 -5.22 -4.63
CA ALA A 191 -27.51 -3.95 -3.92
C ALA A 191 -26.03 -3.57 -3.72
N GLU A 192 -25.22 -4.52 -3.23
CA GLU A 192 -23.78 -4.35 -3.03
C GLU A 192 -23.04 -4.15 -4.37
N ALA A 193 -23.45 -4.87 -5.41
CA ALA A 193 -22.89 -4.69 -6.74
C ALA A 193 -23.19 -3.30 -7.32
N ALA A 194 -24.42 -2.82 -7.19
CA ALA A 194 -24.80 -1.49 -7.64
C ALA A 194 -24.05 -0.38 -6.88
N GLU A 195 -23.87 -0.56 -5.57
CA GLU A 195 -23.08 0.34 -4.73
C GLU A 195 -21.61 0.36 -5.18
N TYR A 196 -20.99 -0.81 -5.38
CA TYR A 196 -19.62 -0.92 -5.83
C TYR A 196 -19.42 -0.28 -7.21
N GLU A 197 -20.31 -0.55 -8.18
CA GLU A 197 -20.26 0.04 -9.52
C GLU A 197 -20.38 1.57 -9.48
N LEU A 198 -21.29 2.09 -8.65
CA LEU A 198 -21.46 3.54 -8.49
C LEU A 198 -20.20 4.18 -7.92
N LEU A 199 -19.70 3.68 -6.78
CA LEU A 199 -18.57 4.26 -6.07
C LEU A 199 -17.26 4.10 -6.86
N SER A 200 -17.02 2.94 -7.47
CA SER A 200 -15.83 2.70 -8.31
C SER A 200 -15.82 3.56 -9.58
N SER A 201 -16.98 4.04 -10.03
CA SER A 201 -17.07 5.02 -11.13
C SER A 201 -16.73 6.45 -10.72
N GLY A 202 -16.45 6.70 -9.41
CA GLY A 202 -16.19 8.02 -8.85
C GLY A 202 -17.44 8.88 -8.66
N LYS A 203 -18.63 8.29 -8.80
CA LYS A 203 -19.91 9.00 -8.61
C LYS A 203 -20.40 8.83 -7.18
N LEU A 204 -21.08 9.86 -6.69
CA LEU A 204 -21.77 9.80 -5.40
C LEU A 204 -23.21 9.29 -5.60
N PRO A 205 -23.79 8.63 -4.56
CA PRO A 205 -25.19 8.23 -4.58
C PRO A 205 -26.09 9.45 -4.80
N LYS A 206 -27.21 9.25 -5.49
CA LYS A 206 -28.23 10.31 -5.56
C LYS A 206 -28.66 10.69 -4.13
N GLU A 207 -28.89 11.95 -3.91
CA GLU A 207 -29.37 12.46 -2.63
C GLU A 207 -28.41 12.28 -1.44
N TRP A 208 -27.10 12.06 -1.71
CA TRP A 208 -26.08 11.93 -0.66
C TRP A 208 -26.03 13.14 0.27
N ASN A 209 -26.43 14.31 -0.24
CA ASN A 209 -26.44 15.60 0.46
C ASN A 209 -27.85 16.02 0.92
N ASN A 210 -28.85 15.18 0.82
CA ASN A 210 -30.17 15.46 1.40
C ASN A 210 -30.07 15.42 2.92
N ASN A 211 -30.81 16.30 3.58
CA ASN A 211 -30.87 16.40 5.04
C ASN A 211 -29.54 16.86 5.70
N LEU A 212 -28.71 17.60 4.99
CA LEU A 212 -27.55 18.23 5.61
C LEU A 212 -27.97 19.22 6.70
N PRO A 213 -27.25 19.28 7.83
CA PRO A 213 -27.50 20.28 8.87
C PRO A 213 -27.40 21.70 8.33
N VAL A 214 -28.39 22.53 8.64
CA VAL A 214 -28.39 23.95 8.28
C VAL A 214 -28.11 24.76 9.55
N PHE A 215 -27.07 25.58 9.49
CA PHE A 215 -26.69 26.48 10.59
C PHE A 215 -27.18 27.91 10.27
N LYS A 216 -28.16 28.41 11.03
CA LYS A 216 -28.77 29.69 10.77
C LYS A 216 -28.01 30.85 11.46
N PRO A 217 -27.89 32.00 10.82
CA PRO A 217 -27.38 33.21 11.48
C PRO A 217 -28.25 33.58 12.69
N GLY A 218 -27.64 34.05 13.76
CA GLY A 218 -28.36 34.48 14.99
C GLY A 218 -28.60 33.37 16.01
N GLU A 219 -28.33 32.10 15.68
CA GLU A 219 -28.28 31.02 16.66
C GLU A 219 -27.00 31.14 17.52
N LYS A 220 -27.03 30.49 18.71
CA LYS A 220 -25.82 30.41 19.55
C LYS A 220 -24.64 29.91 18.75
N GLY A 221 -23.55 30.66 18.74
CA GLY A 221 -22.33 30.32 18.00
C GLY A 221 -21.83 28.90 18.30
N MET A 222 -21.37 28.21 17.26
CA MET A 222 -20.84 26.85 17.34
C MET A 222 -19.40 26.82 16.82
N ALA A 223 -18.53 26.08 17.50
CA ALA A 223 -17.18 25.86 17.01
C ALA A 223 -17.22 25.15 15.65
N THR A 224 -16.34 25.51 14.71
CA THR A 224 -16.31 24.94 13.35
C THR A 224 -16.10 23.41 13.34
N ARG A 225 -15.31 22.88 14.27
CA ARG A 225 -15.17 21.43 14.45
C ARG A 225 -16.50 20.74 14.78
N LYS A 226 -17.36 21.35 15.59
CA LYS A 226 -18.69 20.80 15.92
C LYS A 226 -19.63 20.83 14.71
N ALA A 227 -19.57 21.87 13.91
CA ALA A 227 -20.31 21.96 12.66
C ALA A 227 -19.82 20.91 11.67
N SER A 228 -18.49 20.76 11.51
CA SER A 228 -17.86 19.74 10.67
C SER A 228 -18.27 18.33 11.10
N GLY A 229 -18.20 18.00 12.39
CA GLY A 229 -18.59 16.69 12.91
C GLY A 229 -20.07 16.35 12.66
N LYS A 230 -20.97 17.35 12.79
CA LYS A 230 -22.38 17.17 12.44
C LYS A 230 -22.57 16.89 10.95
N MET A 231 -21.87 17.62 10.07
CA MET A 231 -21.91 17.39 8.62
C MET A 231 -21.37 16.01 8.27
N LEU A 232 -20.20 15.63 8.82
CA LEU A 232 -19.55 14.36 8.60
C LEU A 232 -20.48 13.19 8.95
N ASN A 233 -21.13 13.24 10.11
CA ASN A 233 -22.07 12.20 10.54
C ASN A 233 -23.37 12.19 9.70
N ALA A 234 -23.84 13.33 9.22
CA ALA A 234 -25.03 13.40 8.37
C ALA A 234 -24.83 12.77 6.98
N ILE A 235 -23.63 12.81 6.43
CA ILE A 235 -23.33 12.18 5.14
C ILE A 235 -22.87 10.71 5.25
N ALA A 236 -22.43 10.28 6.44
CA ALA A 236 -21.81 8.99 6.64
C ALA A 236 -22.70 7.82 6.26
N ASP A 237 -24.01 7.88 6.56
CA ASP A 237 -24.98 6.83 6.21
C ASP A 237 -25.17 6.69 4.68
N LYS A 238 -24.97 7.77 3.95
CA LYS A 238 -25.15 7.82 2.50
C LYS A 238 -23.87 7.51 1.72
N LEU A 239 -22.72 7.61 2.37
CA LEU A 239 -21.40 7.36 1.79
C LEU A 239 -20.71 6.21 2.50
N PRO A 240 -21.02 4.96 2.15
CA PRO A 240 -20.57 3.79 2.90
C PRO A 240 -19.05 3.59 2.90
N LEU A 241 -18.33 4.13 1.92
CA LEU A 241 -16.87 4.14 1.86
C LEU A 241 -16.24 5.50 2.26
N LEU A 242 -16.98 6.35 2.99
CA LEU A 242 -16.41 7.45 3.74
C LEU A 242 -15.72 6.87 4.98
N ILE A 243 -14.40 6.84 4.97
CA ILE A 243 -13.58 6.14 5.96
C ILE A 243 -12.44 7.05 6.39
N GLY A 244 -12.18 7.17 7.68
CA GLY A 244 -11.08 8.00 8.14
C GLY A 244 -11.06 8.18 9.65
N GLY A 245 -10.40 9.21 10.14
CA GLY A 245 -10.25 9.46 11.56
C GLY A 245 -9.29 10.59 11.85
N SER A 246 -8.58 10.53 12.97
CA SER A 246 -7.61 11.55 13.33
C SER A 246 -6.30 10.96 13.89
N ALA A 247 -5.29 11.81 13.93
CA ALA A 247 -4.06 11.54 14.65
C ALA A 247 -4.27 11.88 16.14
N ASP A 248 -4.88 10.93 16.88
CA ASP A 248 -5.16 10.97 18.32
C ASP A 248 -6.06 12.15 18.82
N LEU A 249 -6.76 12.81 17.93
CA LEU A 249 -7.51 14.03 18.26
C LEU A 249 -9.03 13.93 18.01
N ALA A 250 -9.57 12.73 17.79
CA ALA A 250 -10.98 12.54 17.43
C ALA A 250 -11.99 13.26 18.39
N PRO A 251 -11.81 13.22 19.73
CA PRO A 251 -12.72 13.95 20.63
C PRO A 251 -12.63 15.46 20.49
N SER A 252 -11.47 15.99 20.09
CA SER A 252 -11.24 17.43 19.95
C SER A 252 -11.60 17.95 18.57
N THR A 253 -11.50 17.13 17.53
CA THR A 253 -11.81 17.48 16.13
C THR A 253 -13.23 17.07 15.72
N ASP A 254 -13.95 16.31 16.56
CA ASP A 254 -15.29 15.76 16.29
C ASP A 254 -15.35 14.92 15.00
N THR A 255 -14.32 14.10 14.75
CA THR A 255 -14.19 13.34 13.51
C THR A 255 -14.60 11.88 13.60
N ASN A 256 -15.17 11.45 14.73
CA ASN A 256 -15.78 10.12 14.85
C ASN A 256 -17.10 10.02 14.09
N LEU A 257 -17.24 8.95 13.32
CA LEU A 257 -18.52 8.49 12.78
C LEU A 257 -19.24 7.70 13.87
N SER A 258 -20.15 8.36 14.61
CA SER A 258 -20.74 7.82 15.85
C SER A 258 -21.53 6.53 15.67
N ALA A 259 -22.10 6.30 14.48
CA ALA A 259 -22.89 5.13 14.15
C ALA A 259 -22.04 3.93 13.67
N PHE A 260 -20.73 4.07 13.55
CA PHE A 260 -19.86 3.06 12.93
C PHE A 260 -18.74 2.64 13.87
N PRO A 261 -18.33 1.36 13.83
CA PRO A 261 -17.26 0.85 14.68
C PRO A 261 -15.88 1.33 14.20
N SER A 262 -14.90 1.14 15.08
CA SER A 262 -13.48 1.36 14.75
C SER A 262 -12.98 0.30 13.78
N PHE A 263 -12.08 0.73 12.89
CA PHE A 263 -11.26 -0.18 12.10
C PHE A 263 -10.12 -0.69 12.99
N SER A 264 -10.01 -2.00 13.15
CA SER A 264 -9.03 -2.65 14.03
C SER A 264 -8.59 -3.99 13.43
N SER A 265 -7.60 -4.64 14.06
CA SER A 265 -7.19 -6.00 13.71
C SER A 265 -8.34 -7.03 13.81
N GLU A 266 -9.29 -6.81 14.71
CA GLU A 266 -10.45 -7.68 14.88
C GLU A 266 -11.61 -7.32 13.95
N ASN A 267 -11.64 -6.09 13.43
CA ASN A 267 -12.75 -5.58 12.62
C ASN A 267 -12.29 -4.68 11.49
N HIS A 268 -11.95 -5.27 10.36
CA HIS A 268 -11.59 -4.55 9.14
C HIS A 268 -12.80 -3.95 8.38
N SER A 269 -14.03 -4.12 8.88
CA SER A 269 -15.21 -3.45 8.35
C SER A 269 -15.49 -2.10 9.00
N GLY A 270 -14.79 -1.77 10.07
CA GLY A 270 -14.88 -0.49 10.76
C GLY A 270 -14.54 0.68 9.84
N ARG A 271 -15.05 1.86 10.19
CA ARG A 271 -14.90 3.08 9.39
C ARG A 271 -14.15 4.21 10.10
N ASN A 272 -13.99 4.09 11.42
CA ASN A 272 -13.21 5.01 12.24
C ASN A 272 -11.77 4.50 12.35
N PHE A 273 -10.82 5.19 11.73
CA PHE A 273 -9.39 4.91 11.86
C PHE A 273 -8.78 5.68 13.01
N HIS A 274 -7.98 5.00 13.81
CA HIS A 274 -7.18 5.59 14.87
C HIS A 274 -5.72 5.59 14.43
N PHE A 275 -5.27 6.69 13.84
CA PHE A 275 -3.89 6.78 13.33
C PHE A 275 -2.86 6.88 14.47
N GLY A 276 -3.29 7.28 15.68
CA GLY A 276 -2.40 7.62 16.77
C GLY A 276 -1.63 8.92 16.44
N ILE A 277 -0.58 9.21 17.19
CA ILE A 277 0.26 10.40 16.95
C ILE A 277 1.21 10.08 15.77
N ARG A 278 0.65 10.04 14.55
CA ARG A 278 1.31 9.68 13.29
C ARG A 278 0.74 10.52 12.14
N GLU A 279 0.88 11.83 12.22
CA GLU A 279 0.27 12.77 11.27
C GLU A 279 0.83 12.58 9.86
N HIS A 280 2.12 12.34 9.75
CA HIS A 280 2.78 12.18 8.44
C HIS A 280 2.31 10.89 7.74
N ALA A 281 2.28 9.76 8.45
CA ALA A 281 1.73 8.53 7.91
C ALA A 281 0.23 8.63 7.65
N MET A 282 -0.54 9.32 8.50
CA MET A 282 -1.96 9.59 8.24
C MET A 282 -2.12 10.25 6.86
N GLY A 283 -1.39 11.34 6.59
CA GLY A 283 -1.44 12.02 5.30
C GLY A 283 -1.09 11.10 4.13
N ALA A 284 -0.01 10.32 4.24
CA ALA A 284 0.41 9.38 3.21
C ALA A 284 -0.61 8.24 2.98
N ILE A 285 -1.17 7.68 4.06
CA ILE A 285 -2.20 6.63 3.99
C ILE A 285 -3.47 7.17 3.33
N LEU A 286 -3.91 8.38 3.69
CA LEU A 286 -5.08 9.01 3.08
C LEU A 286 -4.89 9.23 1.57
N ASN A 287 -3.68 9.61 1.12
CA ASN A 287 -3.35 9.71 -0.29
C ASN A 287 -3.50 8.34 -0.99
N GLY A 288 -2.96 7.28 -0.41
CA GLY A 288 -3.11 5.93 -0.94
C GLY A 288 -4.57 5.45 -0.98
N MET A 289 -5.34 5.76 0.05
CA MET A 289 -6.78 5.47 0.10
C MET A 289 -7.55 6.24 -0.97
N ALA A 290 -7.23 7.51 -1.20
CA ALA A 290 -7.88 8.36 -2.22
C ALA A 290 -7.63 7.85 -3.64
N LEU A 291 -6.46 7.26 -3.90
CA LEU A 291 -6.13 6.64 -5.19
C LEU A 291 -6.90 5.32 -5.43
N THR A 292 -7.44 4.72 -4.37
CA THR A 292 -8.28 3.53 -4.48
C THR A 292 -9.71 3.94 -4.84
N LYS A 293 -10.15 3.58 -6.03
CA LYS A 293 -11.47 3.96 -6.55
C LYS A 293 -12.60 3.58 -5.57
N GLY A 294 -13.47 4.53 -5.32
CA GLY A 294 -14.65 4.38 -4.46
C GLY A 294 -14.44 4.72 -3.00
N ILE A 295 -13.21 4.73 -2.49
CA ILE A 295 -12.93 5.15 -1.12
C ILE A 295 -12.89 6.67 -1.06
N ILE A 296 -13.57 7.23 -0.05
CA ILE A 296 -13.57 8.66 0.29
C ILE A 296 -12.88 8.80 1.65
N PRO A 297 -11.57 9.04 1.68
CA PRO A 297 -10.85 9.15 2.94
C PRO A 297 -11.00 10.54 3.56
N TYR A 298 -10.96 10.61 4.87
CA TYR A 298 -10.80 11.86 5.61
C TYR A 298 -9.82 11.70 6.76
N GLY A 299 -9.12 12.76 7.11
CA GLY A 299 -8.22 12.81 8.24
C GLY A 299 -8.25 14.17 8.92
N ALA A 300 -7.94 14.18 10.20
CA ALA A 300 -7.92 15.40 10.99
C ALA A 300 -6.77 15.42 11.99
N THR A 301 -6.20 16.59 12.13
CA THR A 301 -5.26 16.96 13.19
C THR A 301 -5.41 18.45 13.47
N PHE A 302 -4.62 18.99 14.38
CA PHE A 302 -4.55 20.44 14.57
C PHE A 302 -3.47 21.04 13.68
N LEU A 303 -3.75 22.19 13.13
CA LEU A 303 -2.73 23.06 12.54
C LEU A 303 -2.15 23.90 13.69
N ILE A 304 -0.86 23.74 13.93
CA ILE A 304 -0.11 24.41 14.98
C ILE A 304 0.86 25.39 14.33
#